data_682d0fef1ae10fb53bb3ffe76cfb57b3
#
_entry.id   682d0fef1ae10fb53bb3ffe76cfb57b3
#
_cell.length_a   1.000
_cell.length_b   1.000
_cell.length_c   1.000
_cell.angle_alpha   90.00
_cell.angle_beta   90.00
_cell.angle_gamma   90.00
#
_symmetry.space_group_name_H-M   'P 1'
#
loop_
_entity.id
_entity.type
_entity.pdbx_description
1 polymer ?
#
loop_
_entity_poly.entity_id
_entity_poly.type
_entity_poly.pdbx_seq_one_letter_code
_entity_poly.pdbx_strand_id
1 'polypeptide(L)'
;ELLERKIPAGYFESSVMIDSLKLYLAQKFGEGEWVKNYSNNQLFLNHALITEKGLELEKMQQICADFLLNIDGVKNTFTAKQMHDNEYQNSFHSLIQRGYNQKRSGDVMVALQTGWISKHWENGGTTHGSSYSYDTHVPLIFWGGNIKQGTTDRKVNIRDIAPTISTILGIAYPNGCTGDPIIEVTK
;
A
#
# COMPACT_ATOMS: atom_id res chain seq x y z
N GLU A 1 4.73 22.13 -8.55
CA GLU A 1 6.11 22.02 -9.05
C GLU A 1 6.26 20.96 -10.14
N LEU A 2 5.90 19.67 -9.91
CA LEU A 2 6.06 18.61 -10.92
C LEU A 2 5.35 18.94 -12.23
N LEU A 3 4.09 19.39 -12.18
CA LEU A 3 3.31 19.77 -13.36
C LEU A 3 3.90 20.98 -14.07
N GLU A 4 4.37 21.98 -13.33
CA GLU A 4 5.04 23.17 -13.90
C GLU A 4 6.34 22.79 -14.64
N ARG A 5 7.07 21.81 -14.11
CA ARG A 5 8.28 21.26 -14.73
C ARG A 5 7.99 20.26 -15.84
N LYS A 6 6.71 20.02 -16.19
CA LYS A 6 6.27 19.04 -17.19
C LYS A 6 6.74 17.60 -16.88
N ILE A 7 6.89 17.29 -15.61
CA ILE A 7 7.15 15.92 -15.15
C ILE A 7 5.80 15.20 -15.05
N PRO A 8 5.66 13.97 -15.54
CA PRO A 8 4.42 13.22 -15.44
C PRO A 8 3.95 13.11 -13.98
N ALA A 9 2.82 13.76 -13.69
CA ALA A 9 2.24 13.82 -12.35
C ALA A 9 0.75 14.14 -12.47
N GLY A 10 -0.02 13.91 -11.41
CA GLY A 10 -1.44 14.22 -11.43
C GLY A 10 -2.10 14.13 -10.06
N TYR A 11 -3.36 14.52 -10.05
CA TYR A 11 -4.24 14.41 -8.90
C TYR A 11 -5.25 13.29 -9.14
N PHE A 12 -5.25 12.32 -8.23
CA PHE A 12 -6.16 11.19 -8.27
C PHE A 12 -7.45 11.51 -7.50
N GLU A 13 -8.57 11.48 -8.20
CA GLU A 13 -9.89 11.72 -7.63
C GLU A 13 -10.63 10.41 -7.43
N SER A 14 -10.51 9.84 -6.24
CA SER A 14 -11.08 8.53 -5.91
C SER A 14 -12.62 8.49 -5.98
N SER A 15 -13.31 9.59 -5.72
CA SER A 15 -14.77 9.68 -5.85
C SER A 15 -15.23 9.43 -7.29
N VAL A 16 -14.61 10.09 -8.26
CA VAL A 16 -14.93 9.92 -9.69
C VAL A 16 -14.64 8.49 -10.14
N MET A 17 -13.52 7.91 -9.71
CA MET A 17 -13.19 6.52 -9.99
C MET A 17 -14.25 5.55 -9.43
N ILE A 18 -14.68 5.75 -8.17
CA ILE A 18 -15.68 4.91 -7.52
C ILE A 18 -17.03 5.02 -8.21
N ASP A 19 -17.47 6.23 -8.55
CA ASP A 19 -18.75 6.44 -9.24
C ASP A 19 -18.75 5.79 -10.63
N SER A 20 -17.65 5.90 -11.36
CA SER A 20 -17.46 5.23 -12.65
C SER A 20 -17.49 3.71 -12.52
N LEU A 21 -16.82 3.16 -11.49
CA LEU A 21 -16.85 1.71 -11.21
C LEU A 21 -18.25 1.24 -10.83
N LYS A 22 -18.98 1.97 -9.99
CA LYS A 22 -20.36 1.63 -9.60
C LYS A 22 -21.27 1.59 -10.83
N LEU A 23 -21.17 2.59 -11.71
CA LEU A 23 -21.92 2.63 -12.95
C LEU A 23 -21.61 1.43 -13.86
N TYR A 24 -20.32 1.12 -14.03
CA TYR A 24 -19.88 -0.04 -14.80
C TYR A 24 -20.45 -1.36 -14.24
N LEU A 25 -20.39 -1.55 -12.91
CA LEU A 25 -20.90 -2.76 -12.28
C LEU A 25 -22.43 -2.85 -12.37
N ALA A 26 -23.15 -1.71 -12.22
CA ALA A 26 -24.61 -1.67 -12.40
C ALA A 26 -25.02 -2.03 -13.85
N GLN A 27 -24.32 -1.52 -14.85
CA GLN A 27 -24.56 -1.89 -16.25
C GLN A 27 -24.32 -3.37 -16.54
N LYS A 28 -23.32 -3.97 -15.89
CA LYS A 28 -22.91 -5.34 -16.17
C LYS A 28 -23.69 -6.39 -15.37
N PHE A 29 -24.07 -6.08 -14.13
CA PHE A 29 -24.66 -7.03 -13.19
C PHE A 29 -26.02 -6.59 -12.61
N GLY A 30 -26.53 -5.45 -13.07
CA GLY A 30 -27.77 -4.83 -12.56
C GLY A 30 -27.50 -3.91 -11.37
N GLU A 31 -28.54 -3.17 -11.01
CA GLU A 31 -28.49 -2.21 -9.91
C GLU A 31 -28.15 -2.88 -8.58
N GLY A 32 -27.38 -2.18 -7.75
CA GLY A 32 -26.99 -2.66 -6.42
C GLY A 32 -25.82 -1.88 -5.83
N GLU A 33 -25.65 -1.97 -4.53
CA GLU A 33 -24.54 -1.38 -3.80
C GLU A 33 -23.31 -2.31 -3.87
N TRP A 34 -22.68 -2.38 -5.05
CA TRP A 34 -21.56 -3.29 -5.31
C TRP A 34 -20.29 -2.93 -4.53
N VAL A 35 -20.07 -1.65 -4.26
CA VAL A 35 -18.90 -1.12 -3.55
C VAL A 35 -19.33 -0.61 -2.18
N LYS A 36 -18.77 -1.18 -1.13
CA LYS A 36 -19.01 -0.78 0.26
C LYS A 36 -18.15 0.38 0.71
N ASN A 37 -16.88 0.38 0.31
CA ASN A 37 -15.94 1.42 0.74
C ASN A 37 -14.74 1.51 -0.21
N TYR A 38 -14.08 2.65 -0.16
CA TYR A 38 -12.72 2.84 -0.68
C TYR A 38 -11.93 3.64 0.35
N SER A 39 -10.85 3.08 0.84
CA SER A 39 -10.01 3.71 1.85
C SER A 39 -8.57 3.21 1.75
N ASN A 40 -7.60 4.09 1.95
CA ASN A 40 -6.18 3.77 1.88
C ASN A 40 -5.79 3.03 0.59
N ASN A 41 -6.30 3.51 -0.54
CA ASN A 41 -6.12 2.90 -1.85
C ASN A 41 -6.58 1.43 -1.94
N GLN A 42 -7.59 1.07 -1.17
CA GLN A 42 -8.19 -0.26 -1.17
C GLN A 42 -9.70 -0.16 -1.42
N LEU A 43 -10.18 -0.98 -2.35
CA LEU A 43 -11.59 -1.14 -2.68
C LEU A 43 -12.17 -2.29 -1.85
N PHE A 44 -13.31 -2.06 -1.24
CA PHE A 44 -14.07 -3.05 -0.48
C PHE A 44 -15.39 -3.34 -1.20
N LEU A 45 -15.60 -4.58 -1.60
CA LEU A 45 -16.80 -5.02 -2.30
C LEU A 45 -17.90 -5.45 -1.34
N ASN A 46 -19.13 -5.48 -1.83
CA ASN A 46 -20.27 -6.01 -1.08
C ASN A 46 -20.38 -7.52 -1.25
N HIS A 47 -19.71 -8.27 -0.39
CA HIS A 47 -19.70 -9.73 -0.44
C HIS A 47 -21.10 -10.32 -0.31
N ALA A 48 -21.99 -9.72 0.51
CA ALA A 48 -23.37 -10.20 0.68
C ALA A 48 -24.14 -10.10 -0.64
N LEU A 49 -24.05 -8.96 -1.34
CA LEU A 49 -24.71 -8.77 -2.64
C LEU A 49 -24.13 -9.71 -3.70
N ILE A 50 -22.81 -9.88 -3.74
CA ILE A 50 -22.12 -10.79 -4.68
C ILE A 50 -22.65 -12.22 -4.50
N THR A 51 -22.75 -12.69 -3.24
CA THR A 51 -23.28 -14.00 -2.91
C THR A 51 -24.77 -14.12 -3.26
N GLU A 52 -25.58 -13.13 -2.93
CA GLU A 52 -27.01 -13.06 -3.28
C GLU A 52 -27.26 -13.19 -4.78
N LYS A 53 -26.42 -12.56 -5.58
CA LYS A 53 -26.47 -12.62 -7.05
C LYS A 53 -25.85 -13.89 -7.65
N GLY A 54 -25.35 -14.80 -6.82
CA GLY A 54 -24.70 -16.04 -7.29
C GLY A 54 -23.39 -15.82 -8.03
N LEU A 55 -22.69 -14.71 -7.76
CA LEU A 55 -21.44 -14.38 -8.41
C LEU A 55 -20.24 -14.84 -7.56
N GLU A 56 -19.13 -15.15 -8.22
CA GLU A 56 -17.89 -15.53 -7.56
C GLU A 56 -17.10 -14.27 -7.16
N LEU A 57 -16.74 -14.16 -5.88
CA LEU A 57 -16.01 -13.02 -5.33
C LEU A 57 -14.69 -12.78 -6.06
N GLU A 58 -13.92 -13.81 -6.33
CA GLU A 58 -12.62 -13.71 -7.00
C GLU A 58 -12.75 -13.16 -8.43
N LYS A 59 -13.80 -13.56 -9.15
CA LYS A 59 -14.11 -12.99 -10.47
C LYS A 59 -14.50 -11.52 -10.38
N MET A 60 -15.27 -11.15 -9.36
CA MET A 60 -15.64 -9.76 -9.13
C MET A 60 -14.42 -8.90 -8.77
N GLN A 61 -13.51 -9.40 -7.94
CA GLN A 61 -12.24 -8.75 -7.64
C GLN A 61 -11.44 -8.50 -8.93
N GLN A 62 -11.32 -9.51 -9.81
CA GLN A 62 -10.57 -9.36 -11.06
C GLN A 62 -11.23 -8.35 -12.01
N ILE A 63 -12.56 -8.40 -12.16
CA ILE A 63 -13.32 -7.45 -13.00
C ILE A 63 -13.09 -6.01 -12.51
N CYS A 64 -13.14 -5.79 -11.20
CA CYS A 64 -12.86 -4.47 -10.64
C CYS A 64 -11.39 -4.07 -10.84
N ALA A 65 -10.46 -4.98 -10.64
CA ALA A 65 -9.04 -4.73 -10.85
C ALA A 65 -8.74 -4.32 -12.31
N ASP A 66 -9.31 -5.05 -13.27
CA ASP A 66 -9.16 -4.77 -14.71
C ASP A 66 -9.77 -3.42 -15.10
N PHE A 67 -10.96 -3.10 -14.56
CA PHE A 67 -11.58 -1.80 -14.77
C PHE A 67 -10.70 -0.66 -14.24
N LEU A 68 -10.20 -0.80 -13.02
CA LEU A 68 -9.40 0.23 -12.36
C LEU A 68 -8.06 0.48 -13.05
N LEU A 69 -7.49 -0.50 -13.76
CA LEU A 69 -6.27 -0.32 -14.56
C LEU A 69 -6.44 0.68 -15.73
N ASN A 70 -7.68 0.96 -16.16
CA ASN A 70 -7.96 1.92 -17.21
C ASN A 70 -8.18 3.35 -16.69
N ILE A 71 -8.09 3.55 -15.38
CA ILE A 71 -8.26 4.87 -14.76
C ILE A 71 -6.93 5.62 -14.77
N ASP A 72 -6.95 6.86 -15.19
CA ASP A 72 -5.77 7.72 -15.21
C ASP A 72 -5.15 7.81 -13.80
N GLY A 73 -3.84 7.66 -13.75
CA GLY A 73 -3.09 7.71 -12.49
C GLY A 73 -2.98 6.36 -11.78
N VAL A 74 -3.71 5.34 -12.19
CA VAL A 74 -3.53 3.98 -11.69
C VAL A 74 -2.36 3.32 -12.41
N LYS A 75 -1.41 2.79 -11.64
CA LYS A 75 -0.24 2.05 -12.14
C LYS A 75 -0.48 0.56 -12.18
N ASN A 76 -0.95 0.03 -11.06
CA ASN A 76 -1.22 -1.39 -10.88
C ASN A 76 -2.43 -1.58 -9.96
N THR A 77 -3.07 -2.73 -10.11
CA THR A 77 -4.10 -3.23 -9.19
C THR A 77 -3.73 -4.64 -8.75
N PHE A 78 -4.12 -4.99 -7.54
CA PHE A 78 -3.85 -6.32 -6.97
C PHE A 78 -5.12 -6.81 -6.29
N THR A 79 -5.59 -7.98 -6.67
CA THR A 79 -6.74 -8.58 -6.00
C THR A 79 -6.32 -9.23 -4.67
N ALA A 80 -7.26 -9.34 -3.73
CA ALA A 80 -7.05 -10.09 -2.49
C ALA A 80 -6.62 -11.54 -2.78
N LYS A 81 -7.20 -12.15 -3.80
CA LYS A 81 -6.81 -13.48 -4.30
C LYS A 81 -5.35 -13.55 -4.68
N GLN A 82 -4.86 -12.59 -5.49
CA GLN A 82 -3.45 -12.55 -5.89
C GLN A 82 -2.50 -12.38 -4.70
N MET A 83 -2.89 -11.55 -3.71
CA MET A 83 -2.10 -11.35 -2.49
C MET A 83 -2.05 -12.58 -1.60
N HIS A 84 -3.10 -13.40 -1.62
CA HIS A 84 -3.19 -14.63 -0.85
C HIS A 84 -2.42 -15.79 -1.51
N ASP A 85 -2.55 -15.95 -2.83
CA ASP A 85 -2.08 -17.14 -3.55
C ASP A 85 -0.63 -17.06 -4.03
N ASN A 86 -0.05 -15.86 -4.04
CA ASN A 86 1.33 -15.65 -4.50
C ASN A 86 2.24 -15.25 -3.34
N GLU A 87 3.52 -15.50 -3.50
CA GLU A 87 4.57 -15.03 -2.61
C GLU A 87 5.56 -14.17 -3.39
N TYR A 88 5.58 -12.87 -3.08
CA TYR A 88 6.42 -11.90 -3.75
C TYR A 88 7.65 -11.58 -2.92
N GLN A 89 8.83 -11.62 -3.54
CA GLN A 89 10.10 -11.30 -2.89
C GLN A 89 10.78 -10.10 -3.55
N ASN A 90 11.31 -9.19 -2.71
CA ASN A 90 12.18 -8.08 -3.11
C ASN A 90 11.67 -7.23 -4.28
N SER A 91 10.36 -6.98 -4.37
CA SER A 91 9.73 -6.23 -5.44
C SER A 91 8.73 -5.21 -4.91
N PHE A 92 8.25 -4.35 -5.79
CA PHE A 92 7.11 -3.46 -5.53
C PHE A 92 5.89 -4.25 -5.01
N HIS A 93 5.62 -5.41 -5.58
CA HIS A 93 4.53 -6.32 -5.18
C HIS A 93 4.69 -6.83 -3.75
N SER A 94 5.92 -7.15 -3.35
CA SER A 94 6.20 -7.64 -1.99
C SER A 94 5.92 -6.57 -0.93
N LEU A 95 6.11 -5.29 -1.24
CA LEU A 95 5.79 -4.20 -0.33
C LEU A 95 4.28 -4.06 -0.14
N ILE A 96 3.50 -4.17 -1.21
CA ILE A 96 2.03 -4.20 -1.14
C ILE A 96 1.57 -5.41 -0.32
N GLN A 97 2.12 -6.59 -0.60
CA GLN A 97 1.74 -7.84 0.07
C GLN A 97 2.04 -7.81 1.58
N ARG A 98 3.16 -7.20 2.00
CA ARG A 98 3.47 -7.03 3.43
C ARG A 98 2.47 -6.16 4.18
N GLY A 99 1.80 -5.25 3.48
CA GLY A 99 0.69 -4.44 4.02
C GLY A 99 -0.66 -5.14 3.98
N TYR A 100 -0.77 -6.26 3.28
CA TYR A 100 -2.01 -7.00 3.12
C TYR A 100 -2.33 -7.89 4.32
N ASN A 101 -3.58 -7.86 4.77
CA ASN A 101 -4.13 -8.75 5.80
C ASN A 101 -5.47 -9.31 5.32
N GLN A 102 -5.57 -10.62 5.17
CA GLN A 102 -6.75 -11.30 4.60
C GLN A 102 -8.10 -10.98 5.27
N LYS A 103 -8.10 -10.53 6.53
CA LYS A 103 -9.32 -10.20 7.29
C LYS A 103 -9.66 -8.71 7.29
N ARG A 104 -8.73 -7.85 6.95
CA ARG A 104 -8.87 -6.41 7.13
C ARG A 104 -8.60 -5.58 5.87
N SER A 105 -7.84 -6.13 4.94
CA SER A 105 -7.56 -5.45 3.68
C SER A 105 -8.74 -5.56 2.72
N GLY A 106 -8.80 -4.64 1.77
CA GLY A 106 -9.82 -4.60 0.73
C GLY A 106 -9.68 -5.72 -0.29
N ASP A 107 -10.66 -5.82 -1.14
CA ASP A 107 -10.75 -6.80 -2.22
C ASP A 107 -9.80 -6.50 -3.38
N VAL A 108 -9.56 -5.20 -3.64
CA VAL A 108 -8.60 -4.75 -4.66
C VAL A 108 -7.76 -3.62 -4.07
N MET A 109 -6.45 -3.77 -4.09
CA MET A 109 -5.48 -2.74 -3.77
C MET A 109 -5.09 -1.99 -5.05
N VAL A 110 -5.06 -0.66 -4.96
CA VAL A 110 -4.74 0.24 -6.08
C VAL A 110 -3.39 0.91 -5.81
N ALA A 111 -2.46 0.79 -6.74
CA ALA A 111 -1.21 1.51 -6.70
C ALA A 111 -1.23 2.65 -7.73
N LEU A 112 -1.00 3.87 -7.28
CA LEU A 112 -0.94 5.03 -8.17
C LEU A 112 0.41 5.10 -8.90
N GLN A 113 0.44 5.82 -10.00
CA GLN A 113 1.67 6.13 -10.72
C GLN A 113 2.59 7.04 -9.89
N THR A 114 3.87 7.01 -10.20
CA THR A 114 4.84 7.93 -9.61
C THR A 114 4.42 9.38 -9.87
N GLY A 115 4.49 10.22 -8.84
CA GLY A 115 4.10 11.63 -8.94
C GLY A 115 2.59 11.87 -8.87
N TRP A 116 1.77 10.82 -8.70
CA TRP A 116 0.34 10.99 -8.48
C TRP A 116 0.01 11.00 -6.99
N ILE A 117 -0.90 11.90 -6.61
CA ILE A 117 -1.35 12.11 -5.23
C ILE A 117 -2.87 12.30 -5.20
N SER A 118 -3.52 12.00 -4.08
CA SER A 118 -4.95 12.28 -3.93
C SER A 118 -5.25 13.77 -4.18
N LYS A 119 -6.32 14.04 -4.91
CA LYS A 119 -6.81 15.39 -5.19
C LYS A 119 -7.11 16.21 -3.93
N HIS A 120 -7.32 15.55 -2.80
CA HIS A 120 -7.43 16.22 -1.49
C HIS A 120 -6.24 17.17 -1.21
N TRP A 121 -5.07 16.89 -1.79
CA TRP A 121 -3.84 17.67 -1.61
C TRP A 121 -3.59 18.70 -2.73
N GLU A 122 -4.59 18.98 -3.59
CA GLU A 122 -4.46 19.90 -4.74
C GLU A 122 -4.02 21.32 -4.33
N ASN A 123 -4.47 21.79 -3.18
CA ASN A 123 -4.15 23.12 -2.67
C ASN A 123 -2.89 23.17 -1.80
N GLY A 124 -2.06 22.16 -1.85
CA GLY A 124 -0.83 22.01 -1.11
C GLY A 124 -0.86 20.91 -0.08
N GLY A 125 0.32 20.44 0.26
CA GLY A 125 0.54 19.33 1.18
C GLY A 125 1.38 18.22 0.57
N THR A 126 1.57 17.19 1.37
CA THR A 126 2.33 15.99 0.99
C THR A 126 1.73 14.78 1.69
N THR A 127 2.01 13.61 1.16
CA THR A 127 1.61 12.34 1.76
C THR A 127 2.70 11.31 1.58
N HIS A 128 2.52 10.16 2.20
CA HIS A 128 3.40 9.00 2.12
C HIS A 128 2.53 7.74 1.96
N GLY A 129 3.18 6.57 1.86
CA GLY A 129 2.49 5.29 1.79
C GLY A 129 2.54 4.64 0.42
N SER A 130 3.28 5.19 -0.54
CA SER A 130 3.57 4.49 -1.78
C SER A 130 4.69 3.45 -1.59
N SER A 131 4.75 2.49 -2.51
CA SER A 131 5.83 1.49 -2.52
C SER A 131 7.06 1.94 -3.34
N TYR A 132 7.13 3.21 -3.72
CA TYR A 132 8.25 3.77 -4.46
C TYR A 132 9.42 4.14 -3.54
N SER A 133 10.62 4.13 -4.10
CA SER A 133 11.85 4.37 -3.33
C SER A 133 11.88 5.72 -2.62
N TYR A 134 11.24 6.75 -3.17
CA TYR A 134 11.17 8.06 -2.51
C TYR A 134 10.33 8.05 -1.21
N ASP A 135 9.44 7.07 -1.03
CA ASP A 135 8.66 6.88 0.20
C ASP A 135 9.26 5.80 1.11
N THR A 136 9.97 4.84 0.53
CA THR A 136 10.45 3.66 1.27
C THR A 136 11.92 3.74 1.66
N HIS A 137 12.71 4.61 1.01
CA HIS A 137 14.11 4.83 1.34
C HIS A 137 14.25 6.11 2.18
N VAL A 138 14.19 5.95 3.49
CA VAL A 138 14.26 7.05 4.46
C VAL A 138 15.49 6.90 5.35
N PRO A 139 16.06 8.01 5.86
CA PRO A 139 17.17 7.92 6.80
C PRO A 139 16.74 7.30 8.12
N LEU A 140 17.62 6.52 8.73
CA LEU A 140 17.50 6.02 10.10
C LEU A 140 18.65 6.56 10.93
N ILE A 141 18.33 7.30 12.00
CA ILE A 141 19.30 7.95 12.85
C ILE A 141 19.11 7.46 14.28
N PHE A 142 20.20 6.92 14.87
CA PHE A 142 20.28 6.64 16.30
C PHE A 142 21.14 7.72 16.97
N TRP A 143 20.64 8.28 18.05
CA TRP A 143 21.34 9.31 18.80
C TRP A 143 21.14 9.15 20.29
N GLY A 144 22.22 9.33 21.05
CA GLY A 144 22.21 9.30 22.53
C GLY A 144 22.86 8.05 23.11
N GLY A 145 22.86 7.94 24.43
CA GLY A 145 23.45 6.82 25.14
C GLY A 145 24.93 6.61 24.78
N ASN A 146 25.32 5.36 24.63
CA ASN A 146 26.70 4.96 24.27
C ASN A 146 26.82 4.66 22.75
N ILE A 147 25.97 5.25 21.91
CA ILE A 147 26.04 5.04 20.49
C ILE A 147 27.25 5.74 19.91
N LYS A 148 28.13 4.97 19.25
CA LYS A 148 29.31 5.53 18.59
C LYS A 148 28.93 6.33 17.37
N GLN A 149 29.63 7.42 17.14
CA GLN A 149 29.49 8.19 15.91
C GLN A 149 29.95 7.36 14.69
N GLY A 150 29.12 7.33 13.66
CA GLY A 150 29.42 6.62 12.42
C GLY A 150 28.28 6.72 11.43
N THR A 151 28.50 6.17 10.25
CA THR A 151 27.50 6.04 9.19
C THR A 151 27.61 4.67 8.54
N THR A 152 26.51 4.18 8.01
CA THR A 152 26.48 2.97 7.18
C THR A 152 25.48 3.17 6.04
N ASP A 153 25.78 2.61 4.89
CA ASP A 153 24.90 2.55 3.71
C ASP A 153 24.20 1.19 3.56
N ARG A 154 24.38 0.31 4.55
CA ARG A 154 23.69 -0.99 4.58
C ARG A 154 22.18 -0.78 4.65
N LYS A 155 21.45 -1.42 3.73
CA LYS A 155 19.99 -1.42 3.77
C LYS A 155 19.49 -2.16 5.01
N VAL A 156 18.70 -1.47 5.81
CA VAL A 156 18.03 -1.99 7.01
C VAL A 156 16.51 -1.85 6.85
N ASN A 157 15.76 -2.53 7.70
CA ASN A 157 14.30 -2.47 7.69
C ASN A 157 13.79 -1.82 8.99
N ILE A 158 12.61 -1.23 8.94
CA ILE A 158 11.98 -0.63 10.12
C ILE A 158 11.79 -1.63 11.27
N ARG A 159 11.59 -2.91 10.96
CA ARG A 159 11.47 -3.99 11.95
C ARG A 159 12.78 -4.26 12.73
N ASP A 160 13.92 -3.78 12.23
CA ASP A 160 15.23 -3.95 12.84
C ASP A 160 15.46 -2.95 14.00
N ILE A 161 14.62 -1.91 14.10
CA ILE A 161 14.73 -0.89 15.17
C ILE A 161 14.49 -1.50 16.55
N ALA A 162 13.43 -2.26 16.72
CA ALA A 162 13.06 -2.82 18.01
C ALA A 162 14.13 -3.77 18.59
N PRO A 163 14.65 -4.78 17.86
CA PRO A 163 15.72 -5.63 18.36
C PRO A 163 17.03 -4.87 18.56
N THR A 164 17.31 -3.82 17.77
CA THR A 164 18.47 -2.96 17.96
C THR A 164 18.40 -2.25 19.33
N ILE A 165 17.27 -1.61 19.64
CA ILE A 165 17.05 -0.94 20.91
C ILE A 165 17.12 -1.95 22.06
N SER A 166 16.50 -3.11 21.94
CA SER A 166 16.55 -4.16 22.96
C SER A 166 17.98 -4.63 23.22
N THR A 167 18.80 -4.77 22.19
CA THR A 167 20.22 -5.12 22.30
C THR A 167 21.00 -4.03 23.05
N ILE A 168 20.80 -2.77 22.73
CA ILE A 168 21.44 -1.63 23.40
C ILE A 168 21.08 -1.59 24.90
N LEU A 169 19.83 -1.89 25.24
CA LEU A 169 19.31 -1.88 26.60
C LEU A 169 19.60 -3.17 27.38
N GLY A 170 20.08 -4.22 26.72
CA GLY A 170 20.31 -5.52 27.34
C GLY A 170 19.03 -6.21 27.82
N ILE A 171 17.90 -6.02 27.10
CA ILE A 171 16.61 -6.60 27.42
C ILE A 171 16.14 -7.60 26.34
N ALA A 172 15.16 -8.42 26.67
CA ALA A 172 14.56 -9.35 25.72
C ALA A 172 13.90 -8.63 24.53
N TYR A 173 13.94 -9.27 23.37
CA TYR A 173 13.25 -8.76 22.18
C TYR A 173 11.72 -8.81 22.37
N PRO A 174 10.97 -7.87 21.76
CA PRO A 174 9.52 -7.92 21.78
C PRO A 174 8.99 -9.22 21.19
N ASN A 175 7.88 -9.72 21.70
CA ASN A 175 7.19 -10.88 21.13
C ASN A 175 6.79 -10.61 19.66
N GLY A 176 7.03 -11.59 18.80
CA GLY A 176 6.76 -11.45 17.37
C GLY A 176 7.77 -10.60 16.59
N CYS A 177 8.90 -10.23 17.22
CA CYS A 177 9.98 -9.54 16.52
C CYS A 177 10.58 -10.43 15.43
N THR A 178 10.62 -9.92 14.20
CA THR A 178 11.17 -10.61 13.02
C THR A 178 12.34 -9.87 12.39
N GLY A 179 12.81 -8.79 13.03
CA GLY A 179 13.96 -8.01 12.60
C GLY A 179 15.26 -8.49 13.25
N ASP A 180 16.37 -8.02 12.70
CA ASP A 180 17.71 -8.27 13.20
C ASP A 180 18.34 -7.00 13.80
N PRO A 181 19.15 -7.08 14.85
CA PRO A 181 19.85 -5.91 15.39
C PRO A 181 20.78 -5.29 14.35
N ILE A 182 20.82 -3.98 14.32
CA ILE A 182 21.77 -3.21 13.49
C ILE A 182 23.10 -3.17 14.24
N ILE A 183 24.00 -4.07 13.85
CA ILE A 183 25.25 -4.31 14.57
C ILE A 183 26.19 -3.10 14.61
N GLU A 184 26.09 -2.20 13.65
CA GLU A 184 26.87 -0.97 13.58
C GLU A 184 26.50 0.01 14.70
N VAL A 185 25.31 -0.14 15.27
CA VAL A 185 24.80 0.71 16.35
C VAL A 185 25.01 0.06 17.74
N THR A 186 25.09 -1.28 17.78
CA THR A 186 25.15 -2.06 19.04
C THR A 186 26.56 -2.41 19.53
N LYS A 187 27.60 -2.05 18.77
CA LYS A 187 29.01 -2.36 19.07
C LYS A 187 29.78 -1.21 19.68
#